data_0bde10ae79155fc892ee568bfc687203
#
_entry.id   0bde10ae79155fc892ee568bfc687203
#
_cell.length_a   1.000
_cell.length_b   1.000
_cell.length_c   1.000
_cell.angle_alpha   90.00
_cell.angle_beta   90.00
_cell.angle_gamma   90.00
#
_symmetry.space_group_name_H-M   'P 1'
#
loop_
_entity.id
_entity.type
_entity.pdbx_description
1 polymer ?
#
loop_
_entity_poly.entity_id
_entity_poly.type
_entity_poly.pdbx_seq_one_letter_code
_entity_poly.pdbx_strand_id
1 'polypeptide(L)'
;MKKIITTITLSFVMCLMFLGSTSALSWSSSESLTVPSWGAMISPTSASKNKTKTCSYGYIEKTVDNSTFAKYGDFYKGGRISKSYYQIYLNNQTRIHYTDANAKKTISSVKARVCGSNYEPSAGTRISIKFSADN
;
A
#
# COMPACT_ATOMS: atom_id res chain seq x y z
N MET A 1 48.02 -17.20 -17.41
CA MET A 1 47.34 -15.93 -17.11
C MET A 1 46.03 -15.69 -17.87
N LYS A 2 45.90 -16.02 -19.16
CA LYS A 2 44.63 -15.79 -19.94
C LYS A 2 43.39 -16.51 -19.39
N LYS A 3 43.50 -17.74 -18.84
CA LYS A 3 42.34 -18.50 -18.29
C LYS A 3 41.76 -17.92 -17.02
N ILE A 4 42.59 -17.29 -16.16
CA ILE A 4 42.13 -16.71 -14.89
C ILE A 4 41.29 -15.44 -15.14
N ILE A 5 41.69 -14.62 -16.11
CA ILE A 5 40.98 -13.37 -16.46
C ILE A 5 39.59 -13.69 -17.00
N THR A 6 39.45 -14.74 -17.84
CA THR A 6 38.15 -15.14 -18.40
C THR A 6 37.17 -15.62 -17.32
N THR A 7 37.66 -16.34 -16.30
CA THR A 7 36.83 -16.84 -15.19
C THR A 7 36.33 -15.72 -14.29
N ILE A 8 37.18 -14.73 -14.01
CA ILE A 8 36.80 -13.57 -13.18
C ILE A 8 35.75 -12.71 -13.89
N THR A 9 35.94 -12.49 -15.20
CA THR A 9 35.01 -11.68 -16.00
C THR A 9 33.63 -12.34 -16.10
N LEU A 10 33.57 -13.67 -16.27
CA LEU A 10 32.33 -14.42 -16.34
C LEU A 10 31.59 -14.43 -14.99
N SER A 11 32.33 -14.56 -13.87
CA SER A 11 31.76 -14.51 -12.53
C SER A 11 31.18 -13.12 -12.20
N PHE A 12 31.83 -12.04 -12.64
CA PHE A 12 31.34 -10.67 -12.43
C PHE A 12 30.08 -10.36 -13.27
N VAL A 13 30.02 -10.84 -14.51
CA VAL A 13 28.84 -10.71 -15.36
C VAL A 13 27.66 -11.52 -14.81
N MET A 14 27.90 -12.72 -14.26
CA MET A 14 26.86 -13.51 -13.62
C MET A 14 26.30 -12.84 -12.34
N CYS A 15 27.15 -12.21 -11.52
CA CYS A 15 26.67 -11.45 -10.37
C CYS A 15 25.81 -10.23 -10.75
N LEU A 16 26.10 -9.57 -11.87
CA LEU A 16 25.30 -8.43 -12.35
C LEU A 16 23.92 -8.85 -12.88
N MET A 17 23.75 -10.08 -13.36
CA MET A 17 22.45 -10.58 -13.82
C MET A 17 21.50 -10.95 -12.66
N PHE A 18 22.00 -11.13 -11.43
CA PHE A 18 21.21 -11.39 -10.23
C PHE A 18 20.81 -10.11 -9.46
N LEU A 19 21.18 -8.94 -9.92
CA LEU A 19 20.54 -7.70 -9.50
C LEU A 19 19.16 -7.65 -10.13
N GLY A 20 18.31 -8.61 -9.73
CA GLY A 20 16.91 -8.64 -10.09
C GLY A 20 16.34 -7.26 -9.77
N SER A 21 15.77 -6.61 -10.76
CA SER A 21 15.06 -5.35 -10.61
C SER A 21 13.99 -5.53 -9.52
N THR A 22 14.32 -5.21 -8.28
CA THR A 22 13.32 -5.00 -7.25
C THR A 22 12.48 -3.83 -7.76
N SER A 23 11.35 -4.13 -8.40
CA SER A 23 10.45 -3.09 -8.85
C SER A 23 10.05 -2.30 -7.60
N ALA A 24 10.54 -1.07 -7.50
CA ALA A 24 10.20 -0.19 -6.40
C ALA A 24 8.67 -0.05 -6.33
N LEU A 25 8.11 -0.14 -5.12
CA LEU A 25 6.69 0.06 -4.91
C LEU A 25 6.26 1.43 -5.45
N SER A 26 5.22 1.45 -6.27
CA SER A 26 4.65 2.70 -6.79
C SER A 26 3.72 3.32 -5.78
N TRP A 27 4.25 4.16 -4.89
CA TRP A 27 3.48 4.87 -3.88
C TRP A 27 2.67 6.03 -4.47
N SER A 28 1.49 6.31 -3.88
CA SER A 28 0.78 7.58 -4.08
C SER A 28 1.52 8.73 -3.39
N SER A 29 1.18 9.97 -3.72
CA SER A 29 1.47 11.10 -2.83
C SER A 29 0.80 10.88 -1.47
N SER A 30 1.34 11.50 -0.42
CA SER A 30 0.69 11.53 0.89
C SER A 30 -0.54 12.43 0.81
N GLU A 31 -1.66 11.94 1.33
CA GLU A 31 -2.94 12.67 1.34
C GLU A 31 -3.45 12.79 2.77
N SER A 32 -3.83 14.01 3.14
CA SER A 32 -4.42 14.32 4.46
C SER A 32 -5.92 14.07 4.44
N LEU A 33 -6.40 13.31 5.40
CA LEU A 33 -7.80 12.93 5.55
C LEU A 33 -8.28 13.25 6.96
N THR A 34 -9.54 13.68 7.10
CA THR A 34 -10.20 13.79 8.40
C THR A 34 -11.06 12.55 8.61
N VAL A 35 -10.71 11.75 9.61
CA VAL A 35 -11.43 10.53 9.95
C VAL A 35 -12.58 10.91 10.89
N PRO A 36 -13.84 10.65 10.48
CA PRO A 36 -15.00 11.00 11.30
C PRO A 36 -15.10 10.10 12.54
N SER A 37 -15.84 10.56 13.53
CA SER A 37 -16.26 9.72 14.67
C SER A 37 -17.14 8.53 14.21
N TRP A 38 -17.27 7.53 15.07
CA TRP A 38 -18.21 6.41 14.92
C TRP A 38 -17.84 5.34 13.88
N GLY A 39 -16.57 5.23 13.49
CA GLY A 39 -16.09 4.14 12.64
C GLY A 39 -16.61 4.16 11.20
N ALA A 40 -17.25 5.24 10.75
CA ALA A 40 -17.71 5.34 9.37
C ALA A 40 -16.54 5.41 8.38
N MET A 41 -16.65 4.67 7.27
CA MET A 41 -15.68 4.80 6.17
C MET A 41 -15.77 6.19 5.54
N ILE A 42 -14.65 6.86 5.44
CA ILE A 42 -14.55 8.15 4.75
C ILE A 42 -14.57 7.95 3.22
N SER A 43 -14.74 9.06 2.51
CA SER A 43 -14.58 9.07 1.06
C SER A 43 -13.21 8.51 0.67
N PRO A 44 -13.09 7.83 -0.49
CA PRO A 44 -11.80 7.38 -0.99
C PRO A 44 -10.83 8.54 -1.19
N THR A 45 -9.54 8.26 -1.12
CA THR A 45 -8.47 9.21 -1.48
C THR A 45 -8.75 9.84 -2.86
N SER A 46 -8.35 11.10 -3.06
CA SER A 46 -8.37 11.73 -4.39
C SER A 46 -7.37 11.05 -5.32
N ALA A 47 -6.17 10.77 -4.82
CA ALA A 47 -5.16 10.01 -5.54
C ALA A 47 -5.62 8.57 -5.82
N SER A 48 -5.22 8.03 -6.96
CA SER A 48 -5.42 6.63 -7.33
C SER A 48 -4.13 6.00 -7.84
N LYS A 49 -4.02 4.67 -7.71
CA LYS A 49 -2.89 3.88 -8.23
C LYS A 49 -3.43 2.69 -9.01
N ASN A 50 -2.72 2.29 -10.04
CA ASN A 50 -3.05 1.08 -10.76
C ASN A 50 -2.41 -0.13 -10.07
N LYS A 51 -3.21 -1.18 -9.86
CA LYS A 51 -2.72 -2.52 -9.56
C LYS A 51 -2.30 -3.15 -10.88
N THR A 52 -1.00 -3.19 -11.15
CA THR A 52 -0.42 -3.58 -12.44
C THR A 52 -0.05 -5.05 -12.49
N LYS A 53 0.01 -5.72 -11.35
CA LYS A 53 0.41 -7.12 -11.20
C LYS A 53 -0.73 -7.98 -10.64
N THR A 54 -0.66 -9.27 -10.89
CA THR A 54 -1.40 -10.27 -10.12
C THR A 54 -0.71 -10.44 -8.77
N CYS A 55 -1.20 -9.77 -7.75
CA CYS A 55 -0.64 -9.81 -6.40
C CYS A 55 -1.77 -9.93 -5.38
N SER A 56 -1.49 -10.59 -4.27
CA SER A 56 -2.49 -10.87 -3.23
C SER A 56 -2.73 -9.70 -2.28
N TYR A 57 -1.86 -8.69 -2.26
CA TYR A 57 -1.98 -7.52 -1.39
C TYR A 57 -1.29 -6.30 -2.01
N GLY A 58 -1.63 -5.14 -1.53
CA GLY A 58 -0.90 -3.88 -1.64
C GLY A 58 -0.64 -3.33 -0.26
N TYR A 59 -0.25 -2.06 -0.16
CA TYR A 59 0.12 -1.44 1.12
C TYR A 59 -0.60 -0.12 1.35
N ILE A 60 -0.93 0.14 2.61
CA ILE A 60 -1.24 1.48 3.12
C ILE A 60 -0.24 1.80 4.24
N GLU A 61 0.32 3.00 4.21
CA GLU A 61 1.16 3.54 5.27
C GLU A 61 0.55 4.82 5.81
N LYS A 62 0.32 4.86 7.11
CA LYS A 62 -0.09 6.06 7.83
C LYS A 62 1.16 6.85 8.20
N THR A 63 1.31 8.07 7.67
CA THR A 63 2.50 8.92 7.85
C THR A 63 2.31 9.98 8.92
N VAL A 64 1.07 10.37 9.21
CA VAL A 64 0.71 11.29 10.29
C VAL A 64 -0.55 10.78 10.98
N ASP A 65 -0.60 10.88 12.29
CA ASP A 65 -1.80 10.63 13.11
C ASP A 65 -1.77 11.54 14.34
N ASN A 66 -2.77 12.36 14.47
CA ASN A 66 -2.91 13.30 15.61
C ASN A 66 -3.71 12.69 16.77
N SER A 67 -3.92 11.37 16.77
CA SER A 67 -4.65 10.67 17.83
C SER A 67 -4.01 9.33 18.17
N THR A 68 -4.39 8.79 19.32
CA THR A 68 -4.00 7.45 19.78
C THR A 68 -5.00 6.36 19.38
N PHE A 69 -6.12 6.75 18.75
CA PHE A 69 -7.16 5.80 18.38
C PHE A 69 -6.78 4.98 17.14
N ALA A 70 -7.21 3.71 17.13
CA ALA A 70 -6.95 2.81 16.02
C ALA A 70 -7.61 3.33 14.72
N LYS A 71 -6.89 3.23 13.63
CA LYS A 71 -7.36 3.52 12.27
C LYS A 71 -7.31 2.24 11.44
N TYR A 72 -8.29 2.11 10.55
CA TYR A 72 -8.41 0.94 9.68
C TYR A 72 -8.49 1.40 8.23
N GLY A 73 -7.85 0.66 7.34
CA GLY A 73 -7.84 0.98 5.91
C GLY A 73 -8.28 -0.17 5.03
N ASP A 74 -8.77 0.16 3.84
CA ASP A 74 -9.09 -0.79 2.78
C ASP A 74 -8.78 -0.21 1.40
N PHE A 75 -8.87 -1.06 0.36
CA PHE A 75 -8.83 -0.63 -1.02
C PHE A 75 -10.22 -0.61 -1.64
N TYR A 76 -10.44 0.38 -2.50
CA TYR A 76 -11.74 0.73 -3.08
C TYR A 76 -11.65 0.96 -4.60
N LYS A 77 -12.66 0.46 -5.32
CA LYS A 77 -12.90 0.74 -6.74
C LYS A 77 -14.40 0.58 -7.05
N GLY A 78 -15.20 1.61 -6.81
CA GLY A 78 -16.66 1.50 -6.91
C GLY A 78 -17.32 0.63 -5.83
N GLY A 79 -16.52 -0.01 -4.99
CA GLY A 79 -16.85 -0.88 -3.88
C GLY A 79 -15.56 -1.36 -3.22
N ARG A 80 -15.65 -2.04 -2.06
CA ARG A 80 -14.49 -2.64 -1.40
C ARG A 80 -13.93 -3.77 -2.25
N ILE A 81 -12.62 -3.74 -2.54
CA ILE A 81 -11.90 -4.76 -3.30
C ILE A 81 -10.92 -5.56 -2.45
N SER A 82 -10.73 -5.20 -1.19
CA SER A 82 -9.97 -5.94 -0.18
C SER A 82 -10.85 -6.92 0.61
N LYS A 83 -10.22 -7.95 1.20
CA LYS A 83 -10.92 -8.98 2.00
C LYS A 83 -11.60 -8.39 3.24
N SER A 84 -10.95 -7.41 3.88
CA SER A 84 -11.39 -6.81 5.13
C SER A 84 -10.88 -5.38 5.25
N TYR A 85 -11.17 -4.77 6.38
CA TYR A 85 -10.47 -3.60 6.90
C TYR A 85 -9.26 -4.07 7.70
N TYR A 86 -8.13 -3.36 7.56
CA TYR A 86 -6.87 -3.69 8.21
C TYR A 86 -6.44 -2.53 9.09
N GLN A 87 -6.07 -2.80 10.33
CA GLN A 87 -5.53 -1.77 11.20
C GLN A 87 -4.23 -1.24 10.63
N ILE A 88 -4.15 0.08 10.44
CA ILE A 88 -2.99 0.78 9.91
C ILE A 88 -2.22 1.48 11.03
N TYR A 89 -0.90 1.28 11.03
CA TYR A 89 -0.01 1.80 12.07
C TYR A 89 0.81 2.96 11.54
N LEU A 90 1.20 3.88 12.44
CA LEU A 90 2.04 5.03 12.10
C LEU A 90 3.43 4.56 11.63
N ASN A 91 3.89 5.10 10.50
CA ASN A 91 5.18 4.79 9.90
C ASN A 91 5.42 3.29 9.64
N ASN A 92 4.33 2.55 9.38
CA ASN A 92 4.40 1.12 9.08
C ASN A 92 3.59 0.79 7.81
N GLN A 93 4.17 -0.04 6.96
CA GLN A 93 3.54 -0.52 5.74
C GLN A 93 2.58 -1.67 6.05
N THR A 94 1.31 -1.36 6.20
CA THR A 94 0.27 -2.35 6.46
C THR A 94 -0.16 -3.03 5.17
N ARG A 95 -0.10 -4.36 5.14
CA ARG A 95 -0.59 -5.16 4.00
C ARG A 95 -2.11 -5.18 3.97
N ILE A 96 -2.67 -4.80 2.82
CA ILE A 96 -4.10 -4.81 2.55
C ILE A 96 -4.39 -5.90 1.53
N HIS A 97 -4.92 -7.03 1.98
CA HIS A 97 -5.15 -8.18 1.12
C HIS A 97 -6.38 -7.99 0.23
N TYR A 98 -6.21 -8.23 -1.07
CA TYR A 98 -7.31 -8.27 -2.03
C TYR A 98 -8.19 -9.50 -1.84
N THR A 99 -9.46 -9.42 -2.24
CA THR A 99 -10.29 -10.63 -2.42
C THR A 99 -9.63 -11.55 -3.45
N ASP A 100 -9.91 -12.85 -3.40
CA ASP A 100 -9.24 -13.83 -4.28
C ASP A 100 -9.48 -13.53 -5.77
N ALA A 101 -10.66 -13.02 -6.12
CA ALA A 101 -10.97 -12.57 -7.47
C ALA A 101 -10.14 -11.35 -7.90
N ASN A 102 -9.91 -10.39 -6.99
CA ASN A 102 -9.15 -9.18 -7.26
C ASN A 102 -7.63 -9.38 -7.19
N ALA A 103 -7.16 -10.40 -6.46
CA ALA A 103 -5.75 -10.79 -6.42
C ALA A 103 -5.24 -11.24 -7.80
N LYS A 104 -6.09 -11.92 -8.57
CA LYS A 104 -5.74 -12.56 -9.86
C LYS A 104 -5.79 -11.64 -11.08
N LYS A 105 -6.09 -10.37 -10.93
CA LYS A 105 -6.23 -9.42 -12.04
C LYS A 105 -5.55 -8.09 -11.78
N THR A 106 -5.29 -7.34 -12.85
CA THR A 106 -4.92 -5.92 -12.79
C THR A 106 -6.17 -5.08 -12.55
N ILE A 107 -6.04 -3.95 -11.87
CA ILE A 107 -7.16 -3.05 -11.55
C ILE A 107 -6.69 -1.62 -11.74
N SER A 108 -7.36 -0.87 -12.60
CA SER A 108 -7.07 0.55 -12.77
C SER A 108 -7.69 1.39 -11.67
N SER A 109 -7.06 2.50 -11.32
CA SER A 109 -7.62 3.54 -10.43
C SER A 109 -8.07 3.01 -9.06
N VAL A 110 -7.27 2.16 -8.41
CA VAL A 110 -7.46 1.75 -7.02
C VAL A 110 -7.26 2.97 -6.13
N LYS A 111 -8.14 3.16 -5.16
CA LYS A 111 -8.06 4.18 -4.11
C LYS A 111 -7.98 3.53 -2.75
N ALA A 112 -7.44 4.25 -1.76
CA ALA A 112 -7.48 3.85 -0.36
C ALA A 112 -8.62 4.56 0.36
N ARG A 113 -9.21 3.89 1.36
CA ARG A 113 -10.15 4.50 2.31
C ARG A 113 -9.69 4.21 3.72
N VAL A 114 -10.09 5.06 4.65
CA VAL A 114 -9.77 4.89 6.08
C VAL A 114 -11.04 5.09 6.91
N CYS A 115 -11.15 4.37 8.02
CA CYS A 115 -12.11 4.64 9.08
C CYS A 115 -11.40 4.69 10.44
N GLY A 116 -12.00 5.38 11.38
CA GLY A 116 -11.58 5.40 12.77
C GLY A 116 -12.22 4.29 13.60
N SER A 117 -11.83 4.20 14.85
CA SER A 117 -12.54 3.42 15.85
C SER A 117 -13.82 4.14 16.29
N ASN A 118 -14.70 3.42 17.00
CA ASN A 118 -15.92 4.01 17.59
C ASN A 118 -15.61 5.06 18.69
N TYR A 119 -14.36 5.21 19.08
CA TYR A 119 -13.91 6.15 20.14
C TYR A 119 -13.31 7.44 19.57
N GLU A 120 -13.37 7.65 18.24
CA GLU A 120 -12.89 8.90 17.64
C GLU A 120 -13.66 10.10 18.21
N PRO A 121 -12.98 11.25 18.44
CA PRO A 121 -13.65 12.49 18.87
C PRO A 121 -14.72 12.92 17.84
N SER A 122 -15.76 13.59 18.31
CA SER A 122 -16.85 14.08 17.43
C SER A 122 -16.37 15.02 16.31
N ALA A 123 -15.29 15.77 16.55
CA ALA A 123 -14.64 16.61 15.53
C ALA A 123 -13.83 15.81 14.51
N GLY A 124 -13.69 14.49 14.71
CA GLY A 124 -12.81 13.67 13.91
C GLY A 124 -11.33 13.87 14.24
N THR A 125 -10.48 13.06 13.62
CA THR A 125 -9.02 13.17 13.74
C THR A 125 -8.36 13.28 12.38
N ARG A 126 -7.31 14.08 12.28
CA ARG A 126 -6.56 14.26 11.04
C ARG A 126 -5.44 13.24 10.94
N ILE A 127 -5.38 12.54 9.83
CA ILE A 127 -4.31 11.61 9.50
C ILE A 127 -3.77 11.91 8.10
N SER A 128 -2.57 11.43 7.80
CA SER A 128 -2.07 11.39 6.43
C SER A 128 -1.68 9.97 6.07
N ILE A 129 -2.03 9.56 4.86
CA ILE A 129 -1.70 8.24 4.33
C ILE A 129 -1.08 8.35 2.94
N LYS A 130 -0.27 7.37 2.60
CA LYS A 130 0.11 7.03 1.22
C LYS A 130 -0.15 5.54 1.01
N PHE A 131 -0.29 5.12 -0.24
CA PHE A 131 -0.57 3.73 -0.55
C PHE A 131 0.06 3.27 -1.86
N SER A 132 0.27 1.96 -1.97
CA SER A 132 0.64 1.26 -3.20
C SER A 132 -0.36 0.15 -3.47
N ALA A 133 -0.88 0.10 -4.70
CA ALA A 133 -1.81 -0.95 -5.11
C ALA A 133 -1.12 -2.29 -5.45
N ASP A 134 0.20 -2.28 -5.64
CA ASP A 134 1.04 -3.45 -5.90
C ASP A 134 1.95 -3.75 -4.69
N ASN A 135 2.44 -5.00 -4.62
CA ASN A 135 3.47 -5.47 -3.69
C ASN A 135 4.82 -5.70 -4.38
#